data_555dc41c33243fdc5a39da064047db49
#
_entry.id   555dc41c33243fdc5a39da064047db49
#
_cell.length_a   1.000
_cell.length_b   1.000
_cell.length_c   1.000
_cell.angle_alpha   90.00
_cell.angle_beta   90.00
_cell.angle_gamma   90.00
#
_symmetry.space_group_name_H-M   'P 1'
#
loop_
_entity.id
_entity.type
_entity.pdbx_description
1 polymer ?
#
loop_
_entity_poly.entity_id
_entity_poly.type
_entity_poly.pdbx_seq_one_letter_code
_entity_poly.pdbx_strand_id
1 'polypeptide(L)'
;MTYLYVHTSPNGKKYFGITDNPERRWKFDGNGYECNERLCEDIAIYGWDNIKHEIIDSFEDRQEAEKYEALYILLFNTENPQNGYNKTNIKEHLIKKYQKRTDVNFKVKSKKYSEYTTDQQDMVRRFNMPWSSLTLLIDEWIFNEKHRAILKRKIHDGVPFDTLSKEFGLSTQQCKNIVYRGLAELDKHA
;
A
#
# COMPACT_ATOMS: atom_id res chain seq x y z
N MET A 1 -4.39 6.32 19.48
CA MET A 1 -3.73 5.65 18.36
C MET A 1 -4.78 5.30 17.33
N THR A 2 -4.55 5.54 16.04
CA THR A 2 -5.49 5.25 14.94
C THR A 2 -4.87 4.17 14.08
N TYR A 3 -5.62 3.12 13.82
CA TYR A 3 -5.19 1.96 13.03
C TYR A 3 -5.71 2.09 11.60
N LEU A 4 -4.83 1.85 10.63
CA LEU A 4 -5.19 1.64 9.23
C LEU A 4 -5.37 0.14 9.00
N TYR A 5 -6.48 -0.24 8.40
CA TYR A 5 -6.80 -1.64 8.16
C TYR A 5 -7.31 -1.89 6.74
N VAL A 6 -7.26 -3.15 6.33
CA VAL A 6 -7.83 -3.63 5.09
C VAL A 6 -8.74 -4.84 5.33
N HIS A 7 -9.86 -4.86 4.64
CA HIS A 7 -10.67 -6.06 4.44
C HIS A 7 -10.48 -6.55 3.01
N THR A 8 -10.15 -7.82 2.86
CA THR A 8 -9.98 -8.44 1.54
C THR A 8 -10.99 -9.58 1.39
N SER A 9 -11.91 -9.44 0.46
CA SER A 9 -12.89 -10.48 0.13
C SER A 9 -12.26 -11.64 -0.66
N PRO A 10 -12.86 -12.84 -0.65
CA PRO A 10 -12.40 -13.97 -1.43
C PRO A 10 -12.31 -13.71 -2.94
N ASN A 11 -13.06 -12.76 -3.47
CA ASN A 11 -12.98 -12.32 -4.88
C ASN A 11 -11.83 -11.34 -5.15
N GLY A 12 -11.00 -11.03 -4.15
CA GLY A 12 -9.85 -10.13 -4.26
C GLY A 12 -10.15 -8.64 -4.06
N LYS A 13 -11.43 -8.23 -3.98
CA LYS A 13 -11.79 -6.83 -3.73
C LYS A 13 -11.39 -6.39 -2.32
N LYS A 14 -11.00 -5.13 -2.19
CA LYS A 14 -10.48 -4.57 -0.94
C LYS A 14 -11.32 -3.38 -0.44
N TYR A 15 -11.34 -3.22 0.88
CA TYR A 15 -11.83 -2.04 1.57
C TYR A 15 -10.76 -1.54 2.53
N PHE A 16 -10.32 -0.31 2.37
CA PHE A 16 -9.43 0.35 3.33
C PHE A 16 -10.22 1.26 4.25
N GLY A 17 -9.81 1.30 5.52
CA GLY A 17 -10.43 2.16 6.52
C GLY A 17 -9.50 2.44 7.68
N ILE A 18 -9.84 3.45 8.45
CA ILE A 18 -9.17 3.78 9.70
C ILE A 18 -10.11 3.67 10.89
N THR A 19 -9.58 3.29 12.04
CA THR A 19 -10.32 3.21 13.29
C THR A 19 -9.41 3.39 14.50
N ASP A 20 -9.90 3.94 15.57
CA ASP A 20 -9.24 3.98 16.88
C ASP A 20 -9.49 2.73 17.72
N ASN A 21 -10.46 1.91 17.32
CA ASN A 21 -10.79 0.66 18.01
C ASN A 21 -11.22 -0.42 17.00
N PRO A 22 -10.27 -1.28 16.53
CA PRO A 22 -10.57 -2.37 15.60
C PRO A 22 -11.61 -3.35 16.11
N GLU A 23 -11.53 -3.75 17.40
CA GLU A 23 -12.48 -4.71 18.00
C GLU A 23 -13.91 -4.19 17.95
N ARG A 24 -14.12 -2.92 18.26
CA ARG A 24 -15.43 -2.30 18.16
C ARG A 24 -15.89 -2.17 16.72
N ARG A 25 -14.97 -1.84 15.80
CA ARG A 25 -15.28 -1.63 14.38
C ARG A 25 -15.69 -2.90 13.69
N TRP A 26 -15.10 -4.03 14.07
CA TRP A 26 -15.31 -5.34 13.44
C TRP A 26 -16.35 -6.20 14.19
N LYS A 27 -16.96 -5.68 15.25
CA LYS A 27 -18.05 -6.37 15.94
C LYS A 27 -19.25 -6.61 15.02
N PHE A 28 -20.03 -7.60 15.40
CA PHE A 28 -21.32 -7.92 14.78
C PHE A 28 -21.23 -8.34 13.31
N ASP A 29 -20.20 -9.11 12.98
CA ASP A 29 -20.07 -9.77 11.67
C ASP A 29 -20.22 -8.81 10.47
N GLY A 30 -19.65 -7.61 10.61
CA GLY A 30 -19.67 -6.60 9.57
C GLY A 30 -20.92 -5.69 9.54
N ASN A 31 -21.83 -5.78 10.50
CA ASN A 31 -23.00 -4.88 10.59
C ASN A 31 -22.63 -3.39 10.72
N GLY A 32 -21.38 -3.06 11.09
CA GLY A 32 -20.88 -1.68 11.09
C GLY A 32 -20.64 -1.08 9.69
N TYR A 33 -20.92 -1.82 8.61
CA TYR A 33 -20.72 -1.40 7.22
C TYR A 33 -22.02 -1.22 6.44
N GLU A 34 -23.17 -1.10 7.10
CA GLU A 34 -24.52 -0.97 6.48
C GLU A 34 -24.60 0.13 5.42
N CYS A 35 -23.85 1.22 5.58
CA CYS A 35 -23.77 2.30 4.59
C CYS A 35 -22.98 1.91 3.33
N ASN A 36 -22.38 0.71 3.29
CA ASN A 36 -21.59 0.24 2.16
C ASN A 36 -22.20 -1.01 1.53
N GLU A 37 -23.21 -0.81 0.68
CA GLU A 37 -24.00 -1.86 0.02
C GLU A 37 -23.11 -2.93 -0.65
N ARG A 38 -22.10 -2.52 -1.42
CA ARG A 38 -21.19 -3.45 -2.14
C ARG A 38 -20.40 -4.37 -1.20
N LEU A 39 -19.97 -3.84 -0.05
CA LEU A 39 -19.29 -4.65 0.95
C LEU A 39 -20.29 -5.56 1.67
N CYS A 40 -21.49 -5.07 1.99
CA CYS A 40 -22.55 -5.86 2.60
C CYS A 40 -23.03 -7.00 1.70
N GLU A 41 -23.13 -6.79 0.39
CA GLU A 41 -23.44 -7.85 -0.58
C GLU A 41 -22.41 -8.98 -0.53
N ASP A 42 -21.12 -8.65 -0.53
CA ASP A 42 -20.05 -9.66 -0.47
C ASP A 42 -19.97 -10.32 0.92
N ILE A 43 -20.25 -9.59 2.01
CA ILE A 43 -20.40 -10.17 3.36
C ILE A 43 -21.55 -11.20 3.37
N ALA A 44 -22.67 -10.90 2.73
CA ALA A 44 -23.81 -11.81 2.65
C ALA A 44 -23.50 -13.06 1.80
N ILE A 45 -22.70 -12.93 0.75
CA ILE A 45 -22.30 -14.03 -0.14
C ILE A 45 -21.24 -14.93 0.50
N TYR A 46 -20.21 -14.35 1.08
CA TYR A 46 -19.03 -15.09 1.54
C TYR A 46 -19.03 -15.37 3.04
N GLY A 47 -19.78 -14.60 3.82
CA GLY A 47 -19.68 -14.58 5.29
C GLY A 47 -18.52 -13.70 5.78
N TRP A 48 -18.71 -13.05 6.94
CA TRP A 48 -17.70 -12.17 7.53
C TRP A 48 -16.38 -12.88 7.83
N ASP A 49 -16.45 -14.12 8.35
CA ASP A 49 -15.27 -14.90 8.72
C ASP A 49 -14.38 -15.32 7.54
N ASN A 50 -14.92 -15.30 6.33
CA ASN A 50 -14.16 -15.59 5.11
C ASN A 50 -13.56 -14.35 4.47
N ILE A 51 -13.87 -13.18 4.98
CA ILE A 51 -13.22 -11.92 4.59
C ILE A 51 -11.98 -11.76 5.47
N LYS A 52 -10.82 -11.60 4.84
CA LYS A 52 -9.57 -11.39 5.57
C LYS A 52 -9.53 -9.98 6.16
N HIS A 53 -9.20 -9.86 7.44
CA HIS A 53 -9.11 -8.60 8.18
C HIS A 53 -7.68 -8.39 8.67
N GLU A 54 -7.04 -7.31 8.25
CA GLU A 54 -5.65 -7.03 8.57
C GLU A 54 -5.47 -5.58 9.02
N ILE A 55 -4.69 -5.37 10.09
CA ILE A 55 -4.16 -4.06 10.44
C ILE A 55 -2.87 -3.87 9.65
N ILE A 56 -2.82 -2.80 8.85
CA ILE A 56 -1.66 -2.48 8.00
C ILE A 56 -0.66 -1.65 8.79
N ASP A 57 -1.15 -0.65 9.54
CA ASP A 57 -0.31 0.28 10.28
C ASP A 57 -1.07 0.96 11.43
N SER A 58 -0.35 1.69 12.29
CA SER A 58 -0.92 2.45 13.40
C SER A 58 -0.24 3.81 13.54
N PHE A 59 -1.02 4.85 13.82
CA PHE A 59 -0.59 6.23 13.86
C PHE A 59 -1.02 6.90 15.17
N GLU A 60 -0.17 7.76 15.72
CA GLU A 60 -0.56 8.61 16.85
C GLU A 60 -1.51 9.72 16.39
N ASP A 61 -1.24 10.31 15.22
CA ASP A 61 -2.05 11.36 14.61
C ASP A 61 -3.07 10.76 13.62
N ARG A 62 -4.35 11.04 13.89
CA ARG A 62 -5.46 10.65 13.01
C ARG A 62 -5.36 11.27 11.62
N GLN A 63 -4.85 12.49 11.49
CA GLN A 63 -4.71 13.14 10.19
C GLN A 63 -3.65 12.43 9.33
N GLU A 64 -2.64 11.86 9.96
CA GLU A 64 -1.65 11.04 9.26
C GLU A 64 -2.30 9.73 8.78
N ALA A 65 -3.06 9.05 9.63
CA ALA A 65 -3.82 7.85 9.25
C ALA A 65 -4.77 8.13 8.06
N GLU A 66 -5.50 9.25 8.06
CA GLU A 66 -6.39 9.67 6.97
C GLU A 66 -5.65 9.86 5.63
N LYS A 67 -4.40 10.35 5.68
CA LYS A 67 -3.58 10.49 4.46
C LYS A 67 -3.17 9.13 3.90
N TYR A 68 -2.78 8.21 4.78
CA TYR A 68 -2.41 6.86 4.36
C TYR A 68 -3.62 6.06 3.88
N GLU A 69 -4.79 6.15 4.54
CA GLU A 69 -6.03 5.57 4.04
C GLU A 69 -6.32 6.03 2.61
N ALA A 70 -6.29 7.35 2.38
CA ALA A 70 -6.50 7.92 1.07
C ALA A 70 -5.49 7.44 0.01
N LEU A 71 -4.23 7.32 0.41
CA LEU A 71 -3.17 6.81 -0.45
C LEU A 71 -3.42 5.36 -0.87
N TYR A 72 -3.80 4.49 0.10
CA TYR A 72 -4.10 3.10 -0.18
C TYR A 72 -5.33 2.93 -1.08
N ILE A 73 -6.38 3.72 -0.86
CA ILE A 73 -7.56 3.72 -1.72
C ILE A 73 -7.20 4.09 -3.16
N LEU A 74 -6.34 5.09 -3.36
CA LEU A 74 -5.85 5.48 -4.68
C LEU A 74 -4.97 4.40 -5.31
N LEU A 75 -4.02 3.86 -4.54
CA LEU A 75 -3.06 2.87 -5.00
C LEU A 75 -3.75 1.59 -5.50
N PHE A 76 -4.72 1.10 -4.72
CA PHE A 76 -5.48 -0.11 -5.04
C PHE A 76 -6.73 0.17 -5.87
N ASN A 77 -7.00 1.45 -6.20
CA ASN A 77 -8.16 1.89 -6.96
C ASN A 77 -9.49 1.28 -6.43
N THR A 78 -9.63 1.24 -5.10
CA THR A 78 -10.75 0.56 -4.43
C THR A 78 -12.07 1.33 -4.49
N GLU A 79 -12.07 2.54 -5.04
CA GLU A 79 -13.29 3.27 -5.42
C GLU A 79 -13.95 2.64 -6.66
N ASN A 80 -13.16 2.00 -7.54
CA ASN A 80 -13.68 1.25 -8.66
C ASN A 80 -14.38 -0.03 -8.13
N PRO A 81 -15.67 -0.26 -8.47
CA PRO A 81 -16.42 -1.43 -8.05
C PRO A 81 -15.81 -2.79 -8.42
N GLN A 82 -14.94 -2.81 -9.42
CA GLN A 82 -14.21 -4.03 -9.81
C GLN A 82 -13.08 -4.38 -8.84
N ASN A 83 -12.50 -3.38 -8.16
CA ASN A 83 -11.32 -3.55 -7.33
C ASN A 83 -11.61 -3.44 -5.84
N GLY A 84 -12.74 -2.81 -5.45
CA GLY A 84 -13.01 -2.61 -4.03
C GLY A 84 -14.35 -1.98 -3.69
N TYR A 85 -14.42 -1.55 -2.42
CA TYR A 85 -15.66 -1.13 -1.80
C TYR A 85 -15.64 0.32 -1.29
N ASN A 86 -14.51 1.05 -1.42
CA ASN A 86 -14.47 2.43 -0.97
C ASN A 86 -15.38 3.32 -1.81
N LYS A 87 -16.17 4.19 -1.16
CA LYS A 87 -17.19 5.02 -1.83
C LYS A 87 -16.76 6.47 -2.07
N THR A 88 -15.72 6.91 -1.38
CA THR A 88 -15.35 8.32 -1.38
C THR A 88 -14.54 8.64 -2.63
N ASN A 89 -14.90 9.70 -3.34
CA ASN A 89 -14.05 10.26 -4.38
C ASN A 89 -12.87 11.00 -3.72
N ILE A 90 -11.92 10.19 -3.25
CA ILE A 90 -10.76 10.65 -2.48
C ILE A 90 -9.90 11.57 -3.33
N LYS A 91 -9.79 11.31 -4.63
CA LYS A 91 -9.03 12.15 -5.54
C LYS A 91 -9.55 13.58 -5.54
N GLU A 92 -10.86 13.79 -5.67
CA GLU A 92 -11.44 15.14 -5.59
C GLU A 92 -11.38 15.73 -4.18
N HIS A 93 -11.61 14.93 -3.15
CA HIS A 93 -11.57 15.38 -1.77
C HIS A 93 -10.15 15.82 -1.38
N LEU A 94 -9.13 15.05 -1.73
CA LEU A 94 -7.72 15.40 -1.53
C LEU A 94 -7.35 16.64 -2.35
N ILE A 95 -7.73 16.72 -3.61
CA ILE A 95 -7.47 17.89 -4.44
C ILE A 95 -8.11 19.13 -3.82
N LYS A 96 -9.38 19.09 -3.43
CA LYS A 96 -10.07 20.21 -2.77
C LYS A 96 -9.48 20.57 -1.40
N LYS A 97 -9.10 19.57 -0.59
CA LYS A 97 -8.51 19.76 0.75
C LYS A 97 -7.09 20.35 0.66
N TYR A 98 -6.32 19.97 -0.34
CA TYR A 98 -4.92 20.38 -0.49
C TYR A 98 -4.72 21.54 -1.45
N GLN A 99 -5.62 21.81 -2.41
CA GLN A 99 -5.60 23.04 -3.21
C GLN A 99 -5.86 24.30 -2.37
N LYS A 100 -6.55 24.19 -1.22
CA LYS A 100 -6.71 25.29 -0.26
C LYS A 100 -5.48 25.54 0.63
N ARG A 101 -4.45 24.69 0.56
CA ARG A 101 -3.20 24.79 1.33
C ARG A 101 -2.01 24.83 0.39
N THR A 102 -1.91 25.91 -0.39
CA THR A 102 -0.76 26.15 -1.29
C THR A 102 0.60 26.28 -0.58
N ASP A 103 0.64 26.22 0.76
CA ASP A 103 1.85 26.37 1.56
C ASP A 103 2.31 25.11 2.29
N VAL A 104 1.64 23.98 2.11
CA VAL A 104 2.09 22.75 2.70
C VAL A 104 2.85 21.94 1.66
N ASN A 105 4.15 22.21 1.56
CA ASN A 105 5.10 21.18 1.16
C ASN A 105 4.68 19.87 1.85
N PHE A 106 4.38 18.82 1.09
CA PHE A 106 4.24 17.46 1.56
C PHE A 106 5.57 17.05 2.21
N LYS A 107 5.81 17.55 3.40
CA LYS A 107 6.78 16.98 4.30
C LYS A 107 6.10 15.81 5.00
N VAL A 108 5.98 14.69 4.27
CA VAL A 108 6.15 13.41 4.93
C VAL A 108 7.38 13.62 5.80
N LYS A 109 7.34 13.25 7.09
CA LYS A 109 8.55 12.98 7.88
C LYS A 109 9.19 11.67 7.34
N SER A 110 9.28 11.57 6.03
CA SER A 110 10.23 10.73 5.34
C SER A 110 11.60 11.31 5.64
N LYS A 111 12.57 10.48 5.88
CA LYS A 111 13.97 10.86 5.73
C LYS A 111 14.05 11.94 4.68
N LYS A 112 14.70 13.08 4.97
CA LYS A 112 14.88 14.13 3.96
C LYS A 112 15.35 13.44 2.70
N TYR A 113 14.84 13.84 1.53
CA TYR A 113 15.21 13.23 0.25
C TYR A 113 16.73 13.02 0.10
N SER A 114 17.52 13.92 0.72
CA SER A 114 18.97 13.85 0.86
C SER A 114 19.50 12.69 1.74
N GLU A 115 18.66 12.03 2.51
CA GLU A 115 19.02 10.90 3.38
C GLU A 115 18.80 9.52 2.71
N TYR A 116 18.17 9.51 1.52
CA TYR A 116 18.08 8.30 0.70
C TYR A 116 19.36 8.10 -0.09
N THR A 117 19.73 6.84 -0.32
CA THR A 117 20.77 6.52 -1.29
C THR A 117 20.34 6.98 -2.68
N THR A 118 21.28 7.19 -3.60
CA THR A 118 20.97 7.59 -4.99
C THR A 118 19.94 6.64 -5.62
N ASP A 119 20.12 5.32 -5.43
CA ASP A 119 19.21 4.30 -5.95
C ASP A 119 17.78 4.46 -5.39
N GLN A 120 17.64 4.77 -4.09
CA GLN A 120 16.34 5.00 -3.44
C GLN A 120 15.67 6.29 -3.94
N GLN A 121 16.46 7.34 -4.15
CA GLN A 121 15.97 8.61 -4.70
C GLN A 121 15.45 8.42 -6.12
N ASP A 122 16.16 7.65 -6.94
CA ASP A 122 15.75 7.35 -8.30
C ASP A 122 14.46 6.51 -8.34
N MET A 123 14.28 5.59 -7.39
CA MET A 123 13.05 4.79 -7.30
C MET A 123 11.85 5.64 -6.86
N VAL A 124 12.00 6.49 -5.84
CA VAL A 124 10.94 7.41 -5.40
C VAL A 124 10.55 8.37 -6.54
N ARG A 125 11.51 8.86 -7.32
CA ARG A 125 11.24 9.67 -8.52
C ARG A 125 10.51 8.89 -9.60
N ARG A 126 10.99 7.67 -9.90
CA ARG A 126 10.44 6.83 -10.97
C ARG A 126 8.98 6.50 -10.75
N PHE A 127 8.63 6.06 -9.53
CA PHE A 127 7.28 5.63 -9.20
C PHE A 127 6.40 6.76 -8.66
N ASN A 128 6.97 7.92 -8.37
CA ASN A 128 6.26 9.09 -7.78
C ASN A 128 5.38 8.73 -6.58
N MET A 129 5.82 7.77 -5.77
CA MET A 129 5.06 7.27 -4.63
C MET A 129 5.94 7.14 -3.39
N PRO A 130 5.34 7.21 -2.17
CA PRO A 130 6.04 6.97 -0.93
C PRO A 130 6.61 5.56 -0.87
N TRP A 131 7.67 5.40 -0.10
CA TRP A 131 8.39 4.15 0.06
C TRP A 131 7.54 2.99 0.58
N SER A 132 6.64 3.25 1.54
CA SER A 132 5.67 2.28 2.06
C SER A 132 4.76 1.72 0.97
N SER A 133 4.30 2.58 0.07
CA SER A 133 3.46 2.20 -1.06
C SER A 133 4.19 1.32 -2.07
N LEU A 134 5.46 1.62 -2.33
CA LEU A 134 6.29 0.80 -3.21
C LEU A 134 6.52 -0.61 -2.63
N THR A 135 6.67 -0.72 -1.32
CA THR A 135 6.81 -2.02 -0.64
C THR A 135 5.56 -2.89 -0.82
N LEU A 136 4.37 -2.30 -0.70
CA LEU A 136 3.10 -3.01 -0.92
C LEU A 136 2.92 -3.43 -2.37
N LEU A 137 3.26 -2.54 -3.31
CA LEU A 137 3.23 -2.86 -4.74
C LEU A 137 4.13 -4.06 -5.05
N ILE A 138 5.31 -4.11 -4.44
CA ILE A 138 6.22 -5.26 -4.55
C ILE A 138 5.57 -6.54 -4.00
N ASP A 139 4.91 -6.46 -2.84
CA ASP A 139 4.27 -7.64 -2.22
C ASP A 139 3.10 -8.15 -3.04
N GLU A 140 2.38 -7.28 -3.70
CA GLU A 140 1.22 -7.63 -4.49
C GLU A 140 1.58 -8.21 -5.86
N TRP A 141 2.54 -7.63 -6.55
CA TRP A 141 2.82 -7.96 -7.96
C TRP A 141 4.03 -8.85 -8.18
N ILE A 142 4.87 -9.05 -7.18
CA ILE A 142 6.02 -9.96 -7.27
C ILE A 142 5.73 -11.26 -6.52
N PHE A 143 5.15 -12.24 -7.20
CA PHE A 143 4.68 -13.49 -6.58
C PHE A 143 5.79 -14.38 -6.02
N ASN A 144 6.99 -14.35 -6.58
CA ASN A 144 8.11 -15.16 -6.11
C ASN A 144 8.74 -14.52 -4.87
N GLU A 145 8.69 -15.20 -3.73
CA GLU A 145 9.22 -14.70 -2.44
C GLU A 145 10.70 -14.31 -2.49
N LYS A 146 11.52 -15.13 -3.16
CA LYS A 146 12.95 -14.84 -3.31
C LYS A 146 13.19 -13.59 -4.14
N HIS A 147 12.43 -13.41 -5.23
CA HIS A 147 12.48 -12.20 -6.06
C HIS A 147 12.01 -10.95 -5.30
N ARG A 148 10.94 -11.09 -4.51
CA ARG A 148 10.43 -10.04 -3.61
C ARG A 148 11.50 -9.59 -2.61
N ALA A 149 12.13 -10.57 -1.95
CA ALA A 149 13.20 -10.29 -0.99
C ALA A 149 14.39 -9.57 -1.64
N ILE A 150 14.85 -10.04 -2.80
CA ILE A 150 15.95 -9.42 -3.56
C ILE A 150 15.58 -7.99 -3.96
N LEU A 151 14.35 -7.79 -4.45
CA LEU A 151 13.86 -6.48 -4.88
C LEU A 151 13.80 -5.50 -3.70
N LYS A 152 13.21 -5.92 -2.57
CA LYS A 152 13.15 -5.12 -1.34
C LYS A 152 14.55 -4.77 -0.82
N ARG A 153 15.46 -5.76 -0.73
CA ARG A 153 16.85 -5.53 -0.30
C ARG A 153 17.58 -4.55 -1.21
N LYS A 154 17.38 -4.65 -2.54
CA LYS A 154 17.99 -3.71 -3.49
C LYS A 154 17.41 -2.32 -3.35
N ILE A 155 16.08 -2.22 -3.42
CA ILE A 155 15.39 -0.96 -3.47
C ILE A 155 15.34 -0.29 -2.10
N HIS A 156 15.03 -1.05 -1.03
CA HIS A 156 14.87 -0.54 0.33
C HIS A 156 16.19 -0.26 1.03
N ASP A 157 17.09 -1.23 1.00
CA ASP A 157 18.32 -1.16 1.78
C ASP A 157 19.50 -0.67 0.94
N GLY A 158 19.32 -0.48 -0.36
CA GLY A 158 20.37 -0.03 -1.29
C GLY A 158 21.52 -1.04 -1.45
N VAL A 159 21.26 -2.34 -1.17
CA VAL A 159 22.30 -3.37 -1.14
C VAL A 159 22.95 -3.55 -2.52
N PRO A 160 24.28 -3.55 -2.62
CA PRO A 160 24.99 -3.80 -3.87
C PRO A 160 24.68 -5.19 -4.44
N PHE A 161 24.67 -5.33 -5.77
CA PHE A 161 24.37 -6.61 -6.43
C PHE A 161 25.33 -7.74 -6.07
N ASP A 162 26.59 -7.44 -5.79
CA ASP A 162 27.59 -8.43 -5.37
C ASP A 162 27.30 -8.98 -3.96
N THR A 163 26.74 -8.16 -3.09
CA THR A 163 26.27 -8.59 -1.76
C THR A 163 25.01 -9.43 -1.89
N LEU A 164 24.04 -8.99 -2.71
CA LEU A 164 22.82 -9.76 -2.98
C LEU A 164 23.14 -11.14 -3.59
N SER A 165 24.12 -11.21 -4.48
CA SER A 165 24.53 -12.47 -5.09
C SER A 165 25.02 -13.47 -4.05
N LYS A 166 25.79 -13.03 -3.07
CA LYS A 166 26.27 -13.86 -1.94
C LYS A 166 25.12 -14.24 -0.98
N GLU A 167 24.29 -13.27 -0.62
CA GLU A 167 23.17 -13.44 0.31
C GLU A 167 22.16 -14.47 -0.22
N PHE A 168 21.83 -14.41 -1.51
CA PHE A 168 20.81 -15.26 -2.11
C PHE A 168 21.33 -16.47 -2.90
N GLY A 169 22.65 -16.67 -2.95
CA GLY A 169 23.28 -17.77 -3.69
C GLY A 169 23.00 -17.72 -5.21
N LEU A 170 23.04 -16.54 -5.80
CA LEU A 170 22.80 -16.29 -7.22
C LEU A 170 24.00 -15.57 -7.83
N SER A 171 24.12 -15.58 -9.16
CA SER A 171 25.09 -14.71 -9.81
C SER A 171 24.62 -13.23 -9.75
N THR A 172 25.58 -12.31 -9.79
CA THR A 172 25.32 -10.86 -9.88
C THR A 172 24.38 -10.53 -11.04
N GLN A 173 24.55 -11.21 -12.17
CA GLN A 173 23.70 -11.02 -13.36
C GLN A 173 22.27 -11.51 -13.13
N GLN A 174 22.09 -12.63 -12.42
CA GLN A 174 20.76 -13.12 -12.06
C GLN A 174 20.05 -12.13 -11.12
N CYS A 175 20.75 -11.59 -10.12
CA CYS A 175 20.19 -10.56 -9.24
C CYS A 175 19.76 -9.31 -10.01
N LYS A 176 20.58 -8.82 -10.94
CA LYS A 176 20.24 -7.71 -11.84
C LYS A 176 18.98 -8.00 -12.65
N ASN A 177 18.92 -9.19 -13.28
CA ASN A 177 17.76 -9.57 -14.09
C ASN A 177 16.47 -9.64 -13.25
N ILE A 178 16.53 -10.16 -12.01
CA ILE A 178 15.40 -10.21 -11.11
C ILE A 178 14.93 -8.78 -10.77
N VAL A 179 15.84 -7.89 -10.41
CA VAL A 179 15.51 -6.51 -10.06
C VAL A 179 14.92 -5.77 -11.25
N TYR A 180 15.57 -5.82 -12.42
CA TYR A 180 15.06 -5.10 -13.59
C TYR A 180 13.72 -5.63 -14.10
N ARG A 181 13.51 -6.95 -14.08
CA ARG A 181 12.20 -7.53 -14.42
C ARG A 181 11.12 -7.17 -13.40
N GLY A 182 11.46 -7.19 -12.09
CA GLY A 182 10.56 -6.75 -11.04
C GLY A 182 10.15 -5.29 -11.22
N LEU A 183 11.12 -4.38 -11.47
CA LEU A 183 10.83 -2.96 -11.73
C LEU A 183 9.95 -2.77 -12.98
N ALA A 184 10.21 -3.51 -14.05
CA ALA A 184 9.39 -3.45 -15.25
C ALA A 184 7.96 -3.98 -15.03
N GLU A 185 7.77 -4.92 -14.09
CA GLU A 185 6.45 -5.36 -13.69
C GLU A 185 5.73 -4.29 -12.88
N LEU A 186 6.40 -3.70 -11.90
CA LEU A 186 5.84 -2.63 -11.08
C LEU A 186 5.44 -1.39 -11.91
N ASP A 187 6.19 -1.03 -12.95
CA ASP A 187 5.87 0.08 -13.86
C ASP A 187 4.52 -0.07 -14.58
N LYS A 188 4.00 -1.30 -14.70
CA LYS A 188 2.69 -1.54 -15.32
C LYS A 188 1.53 -1.24 -14.37
N HIS A 189 1.81 -1.16 -13.07
CA HIS A 189 0.82 -1.09 -11.99
C HIS A 189 0.97 0.16 -11.11
N ALA A 190 1.99 1.00 -11.38
CA ALA A 190 2.28 2.24 -10.67
C ALA A 190 1.48 3.46 -11.19
#